data_5b7889d3328975aebbdadadd27fd2f84
#
_entry.id   5b7889d3328975aebbdadadd27fd2f84
#
_cell.length_a   1.000
_cell.length_b   1.000
_cell.length_c   1.000
_cell.angle_alpha   90.00
_cell.angle_beta   90.00
_cell.angle_gamma   90.00
#
_symmetry.space_group_name_H-M   'P 1'
#
loop_
_entity.id
_entity.type
_entity.pdbx_description
1 polymer ?
#
loop_
_entity_poly.entity_id
_entity_poly.type
_entity_poly.pdbx_seq_one_letter_code
_entity_poly.pdbx_strand_id
1 'polypeptide(L)'
;MQLFLLRHAEAEPEAANDEARTLTAKGSKQAESIGKFCREHCFVPEMILSSPLTRAKETARLVARELDSPKLVRIEEFLRAGMNAERAFSGLREFLVDVMKREKYLEKASIMLVGHEPDFSNLAAVLIGGRAESVHFRKATLMGLTLQELKPGAGTIEFLIPVKCL
;
A
#
# COMPACT_ATOMS: atom_id res chain seq x y z
N MET A 1 14.06 -1.72 -5.66
CA MET A 1 12.90 -2.43 -5.08
C MET A 1 11.62 -2.07 -5.81
N GLN A 2 10.67 -2.97 -5.82
CA GLN A 2 9.29 -2.66 -6.23
C GLN A 2 8.49 -2.24 -4.98
N LEU A 3 7.82 -1.11 -5.05
CA LEU A 3 6.94 -0.62 -4.01
C LEU A 3 5.54 -0.40 -4.58
N PHE A 4 4.56 -1.06 -3.98
CA PHE A 4 3.16 -0.84 -4.32
C PHE A 4 2.48 -0.03 -3.22
N LEU A 5 1.76 1.02 -3.58
CA LEU A 5 0.93 1.80 -2.68
C LEU A 5 -0.53 1.52 -3.01
N LEU A 6 -1.28 0.96 -2.08
CA LEU A 6 -2.70 0.66 -2.23
C LEU A 6 -3.51 1.42 -1.18
N ARG A 7 -4.27 2.43 -1.61
CA ARG A 7 -5.26 3.03 -0.70
C ARG A 7 -6.34 2.01 -0.36
N HIS A 8 -6.75 1.93 0.91
CA HIS A 8 -7.85 1.04 1.32
C HIS A 8 -9.09 1.22 0.44
N ALA A 9 -9.85 0.15 0.26
CA ALA A 9 -11.09 0.11 -0.50
C ALA A 9 -12.23 0.88 0.21
N GLU A 10 -13.40 0.94 -0.42
CA GLU A 10 -14.56 1.65 0.14
C GLU A 10 -14.96 1.04 1.49
N ALA A 11 -15.10 1.90 2.49
CA ALA A 11 -15.46 1.51 3.85
C ALA A 11 -16.75 2.20 4.28
N GLU A 12 -17.45 1.59 5.22
CA GLU A 12 -18.66 2.13 5.81
C GLU A 12 -18.42 3.55 6.34
N PRO A 13 -19.35 4.49 6.12
CA PRO A 13 -19.18 5.87 6.57
C PRO A 13 -19.24 5.97 8.09
N GLU A 14 -19.97 5.09 8.75
CA GLU A 14 -20.24 5.09 10.18
C GLU A 14 -19.77 3.80 10.84
N ALA A 15 -19.26 3.92 12.05
CA ALA A 15 -18.93 2.84 12.98
C ALA A 15 -18.81 3.40 14.40
N ALA A 16 -18.58 2.56 15.40
CA ALA A 16 -18.39 2.98 16.79
C ALA A 16 -17.24 4.02 16.95
N ASN A 17 -16.23 3.90 16.09
CA ASN A 17 -15.16 4.87 15.92
C ASN A 17 -14.55 4.72 14.50
N ASP A 18 -13.72 5.68 14.07
CA ASP A 18 -13.12 5.65 12.72
C ASP A 18 -12.23 4.41 12.48
N GLU A 19 -11.56 3.91 13.51
CA GLU A 19 -10.67 2.74 13.41
C GLU A 19 -11.43 1.44 13.12
N ALA A 20 -12.66 1.32 13.61
CA ALA A 20 -13.51 0.14 13.49
C ALA A 20 -14.28 0.06 12.15
N ARG A 21 -14.21 1.09 11.31
CA ARG A 21 -14.92 1.10 10.01
C ARG A 21 -14.46 -0.07 9.12
N THR A 22 -15.40 -0.96 8.81
CA THR A 22 -15.20 -2.12 7.93
C THR A 22 -15.39 -1.73 6.47
N LEU A 23 -15.02 -2.62 5.55
CA LEU A 23 -15.32 -2.45 4.13
C LEU A 23 -16.82 -2.61 3.87
N THR A 24 -17.33 -1.84 2.90
CA THR A 24 -18.64 -2.13 2.31
C THR A 24 -18.57 -3.39 1.43
N ALA A 25 -19.72 -3.93 1.03
CA ALA A 25 -19.76 -5.01 0.03
C ALA A 25 -19.07 -4.61 -1.29
N LYS A 26 -19.20 -3.32 -1.68
CA LYS A 26 -18.50 -2.77 -2.85
C LYS A 26 -17.00 -2.68 -2.59
N GLY A 27 -16.58 -2.24 -1.39
CA GLY A 27 -15.17 -2.18 -1.01
C GLY A 27 -14.50 -3.55 -1.02
N SER A 28 -15.20 -4.59 -0.57
CA SER A 28 -14.70 -5.95 -0.63
C SER A 28 -14.44 -6.40 -2.07
N LYS A 29 -15.38 -6.16 -2.99
CA LYS A 29 -15.20 -6.45 -4.42
C LYS A 29 -14.06 -5.64 -5.04
N GLN A 30 -13.89 -4.38 -4.62
CA GLN A 30 -12.77 -3.54 -5.07
C GLN A 30 -11.41 -4.16 -4.68
N ALA A 31 -11.28 -4.60 -3.42
CA ALA A 31 -10.06 -5.24 -2.95
C ALA A 31 -9.77 -6.57 -3.67
N GLU A 32 -10.80 -7.37 -3.91
CA GLU A 32 -10.69 -8.61 -4.71
C GLU A 32 -10.24 -8.33 -6.15
N SER A 33 -10.82 -7.31 -6.80
CA SER A 33 -10.41 -6.92 -8.17
C SER A 33 -8.94 -6.51 -8.23
N ILE A 34 -8.45 -5.74 -7.23
CA ILE A 34 -7.02 -5.40 -7.13
C ILE A 34 -6.15 -6.66 -6.97
N GLY A 35 -6.56 -7.59 -6.11
CA GLY A 35 -5.81 -8.85 -5.92
C GLY A 35 -5.72 -9.68 -7.20
N LYS A 36 -6.84 -9.83 -7.91
CA LYS A 36 -6.88 -10.52 -9.22
C LYS A 36 -5.99 -9.84 -10.24
N PHE A 37 -6.09 -8.52 -10.36
CA PHE A 37 -5.23 -7.73 -11.24
C PHE A 37 -3.74 -7.97 -10.92
N CYS A 38 -3.36 -7.91 -9.65
CA CYS A 38 -1.99 -8.17 -9.24
C CYS A 38 -1.52 -9.58 -9.64
N ARG A 39 -2.36 -10.60 -9.45
CA ARG A 39 -2.05 -11.98 -9.84
C ARG A 39 -1.88 -12.12 -11.36
N GLU A 40 -2.80 -11.58 -12.14
CA GLU A 40 -2.81 -11.69 -13.61
C GLU A 40 -1.62 -10.98 -14.26
N HIS A 41 -1.10 -9.91 -13.63
CA HIS A 41 0.03 -9.14 -14.13
C HIS A 41 1.35 -9.46 -13.42
N CYS A 42 1.39 -10.51 -12.61
CA CYS A 42 2.57 -10.90 -11.84
C CYS A 42 3.10 -9.82 -10.88
N PHE A 43 2.24 -8.92 -10.39
CA PHE A 43 2.58 -7.93 -9.36
C PHE A 43 2.39 -8.52 -7.97
N VAL A 44 3.18 -9.56 -7.67
CA VAL A 44 3.07 -10.30 -6.41
C VAL A 44 4.11 -9.78 -5.42
N PRO A 45 3.70 -9.04 -4.37
CA PRO A 45 4.63 -8.58 -3.34
C PRO A 45 5.10 -9.75 -2.46
N GLU A 46 6.32 -9.66 -1.96
CA GLU A 46 6.83 -10.58 -0.94
C GLU A 46 6.17 -10.36 0.42
N MET A 47 5.72 -9.12 0.67
CA MET A 47 4.99 -8.74 1.89
C MET A 47 3.97 -7.65 1.61
N ILE A 48 2.85 -7.70 2.33
CA ILE A 48 1.82 -6.67 2.36
C ILE A 48 1.81 -6.06 3.77
N LEU A 49 2.29 -4.84 3.90
CA LEU A 49 2.30 -4.09 5.15
C LEU A 49 1.02 -3.24 5.21
N SER A 50 0.22 -3.43 6.24
CA SER A 50 -1.07 -2.75 6.37
C SER A 50 -1.14 -1.85 7.59
N SER A 51 -1.78 -0.70 7.42
CA SER A 51 -2.27 0.10 8.54
C SER A 51 -3.10 -0.75 9.51
N PRO A 52 -3.07 -0.45 10.83
CA PRO A 52 -3.87 -1.15 11.83
C PRO A 52 -5.37 -0.85 11.75
N LEU A 53 -5.81 0.13 10.95
CA LEU A 53 -7.23 0.45 10.81
C LEU A 53 -7.97 -0.67 10.06
N THR A 54 -9.18 -1.01 10.52
CA THR A 54 -9.93 -2.20 10.05
C THR A 54 -10.11 -2.22 8.53
N ARG A 55 -10.49 -1.11 7.89
CA ARG A 55 -10.65 -0.99 6.44
C ARG A 55 -9.38 -1.32 5.64
N ALA A 56 -8.20 -0.96 6.16
CA ALA A 56 -6.92 -1.28 5.54
C ALA A 56 -6.55 -2.75 5.73
N LYS A 57 -6.73 -3.28 6.94
CA LYS A 57 -6.52 -4.72 7.23
C LYS A 57 -7.38 -5.62 6.35
N GLU A 58 -8.65 -5.30 6.21
CA GLU A 58 -9.58 -6.06 5.37
C GLU A 58 -9.18 -5.99 3.90
N THR A 59 -8.82 -4.79 3.40
CA THR A 59 -8.30 -4.62 2.04
C THR A 59 -7.07 -5.50 1.81
N ALA A 60 -6.08 -5.43 2.70
CA ALA A 60 -4.85 -6.21 2.60
C ALA A 60 -5.10 -7.72 2.60
N ARG A 61 -6.00 -8.20 3.48
CA ARG A 61 -6.36 -9.63 3.59
C ARG A 61 -7.06 -10.14 2.32
N LEU A 62 -7.96 -9.35 1.75
CA LEU A 62 -8.67 -9.71 0.52
C LEU A 62 -7.69 -9.78 -0.67
N VAL A 63 -6.79 -8.81 -0.80
CA VAL A 63 -5.72 -8.86 -1.81
C VAL A 63 -4.85 -10.09 -1.62
N ALA A 64 -4.37 -10.35 -0.40
CA ALA A 64 -3.53 -11.51 -0.10
C ALA A 64 -4.22 -12.86 -0.38
N ARG A 65 -5.54 -12.93 -0.16
CA ARG A 65 -6.35 -14.11 -0.49
C ARG A 65 -6.37 -14.36 -2.00
N GLU A 66 -6.57 -13.32 -2.81
CA GLU A 66 -6.55 -13.43 -4.28
C GLU A 66 -5.17 -13.77 -4.85
N LEU A 67 -4.11 -13.50 -4.08
CA LEU A 67 -2.73 -13.90 -4.38
C LEU A 67 -2.37 -15.30 -3.86
N ASP A 68 -3.34 -16.04 -3.32
CA ASP A 68 -3.13 -17.35 -2.68
C ASP A 68 -2.08 -17.37 -1.56
N SER A 69 -1.88 -16.21 -0.92
CA SER A 69 -0.78 -15.98 0.02
C SER A 69 -1.21 -15.20 1.27
N PRO A 70 -2.17 -15.73 2.06
CA PRO A 70 -2.74 -15.00 3.21
C PRO A 70 -1.72 -14.67 4.32
N LYS A 71 -0.58 -15.36 4.36
CA LYS A 71 0.51 -15.12 5.33
C LYS A 71 1.36 -13.91 5.01
N LEU A 72 1.18 -13.27 3.84
CA LEU A 72 1.95 -12.09 3.44
C LEU A 72 1.56 -10.83 4.21
N VAL A 73 0.43 -10.79 4.89
CA VAL A 73 -0.08 -9.58 5.54
C VAL A 73 0.55 -9.41 6.93
N ARG A 74 1.18 -8.26 7.13
CA ARG A 74 1.68 -7.80 8.43
C ARG A 74 1.10 -6.42 8.76
N ILE A 75 0.71 -6.22 10.01
CA ILE A 75 0.16 -4.94 10.49
C ILE A 75 1.30 -4.10 11.04
N GLU A 76 1.39 -2.85 10.57
CA GLU A 76 2.46 -1.93 10.91
C GLU A 76 1.90 -0.59 11.39
N GLU A 77 2.27 -0.19 12.59
CA GLU A 77 1.80 1.06 13.21
C GLU A 77 2.29 2.32 12.46
N PHE A 78 3.40 2.24 11.76
CA PHE A 78 3.89 3.39 10.99
C PHE A 78 2.96 3.76 9.82
N LEU A 79 2.07 2.85 9.39
CA LEU A 79 1.07 3.08 8.33
C LEU A 79 -0.29 3.58 8.86
N ARG A 80 -0.42 3.84 10.16
CA ARG A 80 -1.64 4.44 10.73
C ARG A 80 -1.93 5.78 10.07
N ALA A 81 -3.22 6.09 9.84
CA ALA A 81 -3.65 7.34 9.25
C ALA A 81 -3.02 8.57 9.93
N GLY A 82 -2.57 9.53 9.13
CA GLY A 82 -1.73 10.65 9.56
C GLY A 82 -0.22 10.37 9.44
N MET A 83 0.16 9.31 8.73
CA MET A 83 1.56 9.04 8.40
C MET A 83 2.14 10.14 7.50
N ASN A 84 3.38 10.53 7.78
CA ASN A 84 4.19 11.35 6.88
C ASN A 84 5.30 10.52 6.20
N ALA A 85 5.96 11.10 5.20
CA ALA A 85 7.00 10.39 4.44
C ALA A 85 8.18 9.95 5.31
N GLU A 86 8.60 10.75 6.30
CA GLU A 86 9.70 10.42 7.20
C GLU A 86 9.39 9.16 8.00
N ARG A 87 8.18 9.08 8.58
CA ARG A 87 7.70 7.89 9.30
C ARG A 87 7.62 6.67 8.39
N ALA A 88 7.17 6.84 7.15
CA ALA A 88 7.14 5.77 6.16
C ALA A 88 8.55 5.25 5.83
N PHE A 89 9.51 6.15 5.59
CA PHE A 89 10.90 5.76 5.33
C PHE A 89 11.55 5.05 6.50
N SER A 90 11.35 5.56 7.73
CA SER A 90 11.89 4.93 8.95
C SER A 90 11.32 3.53 9.13
N GLY A 91 9.99 3.39 9.09
CA GLY A 91 9.32 2.10 9.25
C GLY A 91 9.68 1.08 8.16
N LEU A 92 9.80 1.52 6.90
CA LEU A 92 10.25 0.65 5.81
C LEU A 92 11.70 0.20 5.98
N ARG A 93 12.61 1.09 6.40
CA ARG A 93 14.01 0.71 6.69
C ARG A 93 14.11 -0.31 7.80
N GLU A 94 13.44 -0.05 8.92
CA GLU A 94 13.38 -0.99 10.05
C GLU A 94 12.84 -2.35 9.60
N PHE A 95 11.73 -2.37 8.87
CA PHE A 95 11.16 -3.61 8.33
C PHE A 95 12.14 -4.36 7.42
N LEU A 96 12.80 -3.67 6.49
CA LEU A 96 13.74 -4.28 5.56
C LEU A 96 14.95 -4.88 6.29
N VAL A 97 15.50 -4.16 7.27
CA VAL A 97 16.67 -4.62 8.04
C VAL A 97 16.29 -5.74 9.00
N ASP A 98 15.28 -5.53 9.84
CA ASP A 98 14.99 -6.42 10.96
C ASP A 98 14.23 -7.67 10.56
N VAL A 99 13.29 -7.53 9.62
CA VAL A 99 12.42 -8.63 9.21
C VAL A 99 12.94 -9.35 7.98
N MET A 100 13.25 -8.60 6.94
CA MET A 100 13.72 -9.19 5.68
C MET A 100 15.23 -9.48 5.68
N LYS A 101 15.97 -9.01 6.69
CA LYS A 101 17.44 -9.15 6.77
C LYS A 101 18.17 -8.67 5.52
N ARG A 102 17.66 -7.61 4.93
CA ARG A 102 18.15 -7.02 3.67
C ARG A 102 18.77 -5.65 3.90
N GLU A 103 20.05 -5.60 4.24
CA GLU A 103 20.80 -4.35 4.36
C GLU A 103 21.30 -3.81 3.02
N LYS A 104 21.61 -4.69 2.06
CA LYS A 104 22.30 -4.33 0.81
C LYS A 104 21.52 -4.54 -0.48
N TYR A 105 20.40 -5.27 -0.48
CA TYR A 105 19.71 -5.68 -1.70
C TYR A 105 18.26 -5.19 -1.76
N LEU A 106 18.08 -3.87 -1.65
CA LEU A 106 16.78 -3.24 -1.93
C LEU A 106 16.26 -3.63 -3.32
N GLU A 107 17.14 -3.84 -4.29
CA GLU A 107 16.82 -4.14 -5.69
C GLU A 107 15.86 -5.32 -5.88
N LYS A 108 15.89 -6.30 -4.97
CA LYS A 108 15.06 -7.51 -5.06
C LYS A 108 13.82 -7.48 -4.16
N ALA A 109 13.64 -6.45 -3.33
CA ALA A 109 12.47 -6.39 -2.45
C ALA A 109 11.23 -5.97 -3.23
N SER A 110 10.10 -6.63 -2.98
CA SER A 110 8.78 -6.29 -3.49
C SER A 110 7.79 -6.18 -2.34
N ILE A 111 7.34 -4.97 -2.04
CA ILE A 111 6.50 -4.67 -0.86
C ILE A 111 5.26 -3.90 -1.29
N MET A 112 4.11 -4.28 -0.76
CA MET A 112 2.87 -3.52 -0.88
C MET A 112 2.54 -2.85 0.46
N LEU A 113 2.29 -1.55 0.43
CA LEU A 113 1.75 -0.79 1.57
C LEU A 113 0.26 -0.59 1.36
N VAL A 114 -0.54 -0.87 2.39
CA VAL A 114 -1.98 -0.61 2.39
C VAL A 114 -2.31 0.44 3.45
N GLY A 115 -2.82 1.60 3.01
CA GLY A 115 -2.99 2.75 3.89
C GLY A 115 -4.05 3.74 3.42
N HIS A 116 -3.79 5.00 3.68
CA HIS A 116 -4.79 6.06 3.68
C HIS A 116 -4.43 7.24 2.79
N GLU A 117 -5.42 8.08 2.55
CA GLU A 117 -5.30 9.39 1.94
C GLU A 117 -5.52 10.47 3.02
N PRO A 118 -4.76 11.58 3.04
CA PRO A 118 -3.82 12.04 2.01
C PRO A 118 -2.39 11.48 2.12
N ASP A 119 -2.12 10.57 3.05
CA ASP A 119 -0.79 10.08 3.38
C ASP A 119 -0.07 9.51 2.14
N PHE A 120 -0.80 8.74 1.30
CA PHE A 120 -0.21 8.12 0.11
C PHE A 120 0.04 9.09 -1.03
N SER A 121 -0.79 10.11 -1.23
CA SER A 121 -0.47 11.19 -2.18
C SER A 121 0.79 11.94 -1.75
N ASN A 122 0.93 12.22 -0.45
CA ASN A 122 2.13 12.87 0.11
C ASN A 122 3.37 11.98 -0.04
N LEU A 123 3.27 10.69 0.32
CA LEU A 123 4.39 9.75 0.21
C LEU A 123 4.83 9.57 -1.25
N ALA A 124 3.89 9.34 -2.16
CA ALA A 124 4.16 9.19 -3.58
C ALA A 124 4.87 10.42 -4.15
N ALA A 125 4.37 11.62 -3.82
CA ALA A 125 4.99 12.87 -4.25
C ALA A 125 6.44 12.99 -3.77
N VAL A 126 6.70 12.69 -2.51
CA VAL A 126 8.08 12.70 -1.97
C VAL A 126 8.96 11.68 -2.68
N LEU A 127 8.46 10.46 -2.91
CA LEU A 127 9.21 9.40 -3.59
C LEU A 127 9.62 9.77 -5.01
N ILE A 128 8.75 10.45 -5.77
CA ILE A 128 9.02 10.83 -7.17
C ILE A 128 9.63 12.23 -7.32
N GLY A 129 9.82 12.97 -6.23
CA GLY A 129 10.28 14.38 -6.28
C GLY A 129 9.23 15.32 -6.87
N GLY A 130 7.95 14.99 -6.74
CA GLY A 130 6.81 15.76 -7.26
C GLY A 130 6.05 16.53 -6.18
N ARG A 131 4.81 16.91 -6.52
CA ARG A 131 3.89 17.63 -5.63
C ARG A 131 2.71 16.73 -5.29
N ALA A 132 2.24 16.77 -4.03
CA ALA A 132 1.14 15.93 -3.56
C ALA A 132 -0.16 16.15 -4.34
N GLU A 133 -0.43 17.39 -4.75
CA GLU A 133 -1.61 17.75 -5.55
C GLU A 133 -1.61 17.13 -6.95
N SER A 134 -0.44 16.67 -7.42
CA SER A 134 -0.30 16.02 -8.73
C SER A 134 -0.57 14.51 -8.69
N VAL A 135 -0.72 13.94 -7.51
CA VAL A 135 -0.99 12.51 -7.34
C VAL A 135 -2.29 12.33 -6.54
N HIS A 136 -3.22 11.57 -7.08
CA HIS A 136 -4.51 11.36 -6.40
C HIS A 136 -4.87 9.88 -6.30
N PHE A 137 -4.94 9.39 -5.07
CA PHE A 137 -5.40 8.04 -4.77
C PHE A 137 -6.91 8.05 -4.45
N ARG A 138 -7.73 7.56 -5.36
CA ARG A 138 -9.12 7.17 -5.05
C ARG A 138 -9.12 5.91 -4.21
N LYS A 139 -10.25 5.57 -3.58
CA LYS A 139 -10.42 4.29 -2.86
C LYS A 139 -10.04 3.11 -3.78
N ALA A 140 -9.26 2.17 -3.26
CA ALA A 140 -8.70 1.04 -4.02
C ALA A 140 -7.93 1.47 -5.29
N THR A 141 -7.20 2.58 -5.24
CA THR A 141 -6.21 2.90 -6.27
C THR A 141 -4.89 2.23 -5.90
N LEU A 142 -4.31 1.53 -6.86
CA LEU A 142 -3.00 0.90 -6.77
C LEU A 142 -1.99 1.69 -7.59
N MET A 143 -0.85 2.03 -6.99
CA MET A 143 0.32 2.60 -7.66
C MET A 143 1.47 1.61 -7.56
N GLY A 144 2.16 1.37 -8.66
CA GLY A 144 3.44 0.67 -8.70
C GLY A 144 4.59 1.64 -8.92
N LEU A 145 5.63 1.48 -8.14
CA LEU A 145 6.85 2.28 -8.18
C LEU A 145 8.07 1.38 -8.22
N THR A 146 9.07 1.76 -9.00
CA THR A 146 10.43 1.24 -8.88
C THR A 146 11.29 2.23 -8.11
N LEU A 147 11.93 1.76 -7.03
CA LEU A 147 12.85 2.57 -6.22
C LEU A 147 14.27 2.02 -6.34
N GLN A 148 15.22 2.87 -6.71
CA GLN A 148 16.64 2.54 -6.68
C GLN A 148 17.19 2.63 -5.27
N GLU A 149 16.72 3.62 -4.50
CA GLU A 149 17.05 3.83 -3.11
C GLU A 149 15.79 4.25 -2.33
N LEU A 150 15.77 4.02 -1.04
CA LEU A 150 14.69 4.49 -0.17
C LEU A 150 14.99 5.93 0.30
N LYS A 151 14.80 6.89 -0.60
CA LYS A 151 14.98 8.33 -0.35
C LYS A 151 14.05 9.17 -1.22
N PRO A 152 13.84 10.46 -0.88
CA PRO A 152 13.10 11.40 -1.72
C PRO A 152 13.65 11.48 -3.15
N GLY A 153 12.77 11.53 -4.14
CA GLY A 153 13.11 11.69 -5.55
C GLY A 153 13.73 10.46 -6.23
N ALA A 154 13.81 9.31 -5.56
CA ALA A 154 14.42 8.11 -6.11
C ALA A 154 13.41 7.13 -6.75
N GLY A 155 12.14 7.50 -6.81
CA GLY A 155 11.06 6.67 -7.33
C GLY A 155 10.69 6.98 -8.77
N THR A 156 10.44 5.95 -9.54
CA THR A 156 9.82 6.03 -10.88
C THR A 156 8.44 5.40 -10.82
N ILE A 157 7.42 6.09 -11.31
CA ILE A 157 6.07 5.53 -11.42
C ILE A 157 6.05 4.55 -12.59
N GLU A 158 5.68 3.31 -12.32
CA GLU A 158 5.43 2.30 -13.34
C GLU A 158 3.96 2.35 -13.81
N PHE A 159 3.05 2.53 -12.84
CA PHE A 159 1.62 2.69 -13.13
C PHE A 159 0.87 3.33 -11.94
N LEU A 160 -0.30 3.89 -12.23
CA LEU A 160 -1.31 4.33 -11.25
C LEU A 160 -2.69 3.92 -11.76
N ILE A 161 -3.31 2.94 -11.13
CA ILE A 161 -4.55 2.32 -11.61
C ILE A 161 -5.66 2.45 -10.57
N PRO A 162 -6.68 3.26 -10.81
CA PRO A 162 -7.91 3.25 -10.04
C PRO A 162 -8.69 1.95 -10.29
N VAL A 163 -9.25 1.33 -9.26
CA VAL A 163 -10.01 0.06 -9.36
C VAL A 163 -11.16 0.11 -10.37
N LYS A 164 -11.71 1.28 -10.67
CA LYS A 164 -12.77 1.43 -11.68
C LYS A 164 -12.30 1.12 -13.13
N CYS A 165 -11.00 0.98 -13.34
CA CYS A 165 -10.39 0.64 -14.62
C CYS A 165 -10.15 -0.88 -14.77
N LEU A 166 -10.47 -1.65 -13.74
CA LEU A 166 -10.42 -3.11 -13.68
C LEU A 166 -11.83 -3.69 -13.73
#